data_7557b52bde3f64319e074a57d3c0b450
#
_entry.id   7557b52bde3f64319e074a57d3c0b450
#
_cell.length_a   1.000
_cell.length_b   1.000
_cell.length_c   1.000
_cell.angle_alpha   90.00
_cell.angle_beta   90.00
_cell.angle_gamma   90.00
#
_symmetry.space_group_name_H-M   'P 1'
#
loop_
_entity.id
_entity.type
_entity.pdbx_description
1 polymer ?
#
loop_
_entity_poly.entity_id
_entity_poly.type
_entity_poly.pdbx_seq_one_letter_code
_entity_poly.pdbx_strand_id
1 'polypeptide(L)'
;MTTADERRPSGTAYPWHDALPSEAVAAGSRSSIQGTRAGLITRSIANIADLVVVTLLVAAGYSAVAATRFLLSPTTFSFPAPSPETLLILGLWLLAVYFAITWAVVGGTYGDRLLGLRVTDDRGARLGWARCAARAFLCTIFPVGLVWVLVSQENRSVQDVLLRTSVVYG
;
A
#
# COMPACT_ATOMS: atom_id res chain seq x y z
N MET A 1 -71.84 -35.64 -17.64
CA MET A 1 -71.35 -35.82 -16.26
C MET A 1 -69.87 -36.07 -16.34
N THR A 2 -69.08 -34.97 -16.47
CA THR A 2 -67.64 -35.02 -16.81
C THR A 2 -66.91 -34.46 -15.63
N THR A 3 -66.16 -35.30 -14.93
CA THR A 3 -65.33 -34.94 -13.80
C THR A 3 -64.07 -34.31 -14.32
N ALA A 4 -63.86 -33.03 -14.03
CA ALA A 4 -62.64 -32.33 -14.25
C ALA A 4 -61.54 -32.81 -13.27
N ASP A 5 -60.56 -33.47 -13.80
CA ASP A 5 -59.31 -33.87 -13.11
C ASP A 5 -58.46 -32.60 -12.92
N GLU A 6 -58.49 -32.06 -11.73
CA GLU A 6 -57.71 -30.89 -11.32
C GLU A 6 -56.25 -31.32 -11.02
N ARG A 7 -55.41 -31.39 -12.05
CA ARG A 7 -53.95 -31.55 -11.89
C ARG A 7 -53.37 -30.33 -11.25
N ARG A 8 -53.11 -30.35 -9.94
CA ARG A 8 -52.22 -29.45 -9.28
C ARG A 8 -50.84 -29.56 -9.94
N PRO A 9 -50.22 -28.45 -10.38
CA PRO A 9 -48.83 -28.48 -10.75
C PRO A 9 -48.03 -28.77 -9.49
N SER A 10 -47.31 -29.87 -9.50
CA SER A 10 -46.29 -30.24 -8.52
C SER A 10 -45.31 -29.09 -8.39
N GLY A 11 -45.09 -28.63 -7.16
CA GLY A 11 -44.25 -27.53 -6.83
C GLY A 11 -42.91 -27.60 -7.57
N THR A 12 -42.68 -26.59 -8.39
CA THR A 12 -41.36 -26.35 -8.92
C THR A 12 -40.45 -26.05 -7.74
N ALA A 13 -39.66 -27.06 -7.36
CA ALA A 13 -38.52 -26.86 -6.53
C ALA A 13 -37.64 -25.80 -7.24
N TYR A 14 -37.53 -24.64 -6.65
CA TYR A 14 -36.69 -23.58 -7.19
C TYR A 14 -35.24 -24.08 -7.14
N PRO A 15 -34.50 -24.18 -8.27
CA PRO A 15 -33.19 -24.81 -8.34
C PRO A 15 -32.04 -23.99 -7.69
N TRP A 16 -32.35 -22.91 -7.00
CA TRP A 16 -31.34 -22.04 -6.36
C TRP A 16 -31.01 -22.42 -4.91
N HIS A 17 -31.55 -23.56 -4.42
CA HIS A 17 -31.15 -24.17 -3.13
C HIS A 17 -29.88 -25.01 -3.20
N ASP A 18 -29.39 -25.32 -4.40
CA ASP A 18 -28.08 -25.92 -4.52
C ASP A 18 -27.07 -24.81 -4.22
N ALA A 19 -26.55 -24.87 -2.99
CA ALA A 19 -25.63 -23.91 -2.41
C ALA A 19 -24.59 -23.45 -3.45
N LEU A 20 -24.53 -22.13 -3.67
CA LEU A 20 -23.38 -21.57 -4.37
C LEU A 20 -22.13 -22.16 -3.72
N PRO A 21 -21.20 -22.73 -4.49
CA PRO A 21 -19.97 -23.27 -3.93
C PRO A 21 -19.37 -22.23 -2.99
N SER A 22 -18.91 -22.65 -1.82
CA SER A 22 -18.31 -21.75 -0.83
C SER A 22 -17.20 -20.88 -1.42
N GLU A 23 -16.56 -21.36 -2.48
CA GLU A 23 -15.60 -20.64 -3.31
C GLU A 23 -16.21 -19.45 -4.06
N ALA A 24 -17.44 -19.56 -4.57
CA ALA A 24 -18.11 -18.46 -5.26
C ALA A 24 -18.50 -17.33 -4.30
N VAL A 25 -18.91 -17.68 -3.07
CA VAL A 25 -19.17 -16.70 -1.99
C VAL A 25 -17.87 -16.05 -1.56
N ALA A 26 -16.78 -16.80 -1.42
CA ALA A 26 -15.46 -16.26 -1.09
C ALA A 26 -14.88 -15.39 -2.23
N ALA A 27 -15.08 -15.77 -3.47
CA ALA A 27 -14.68 -14.98 -4.64
C ALA A 27 -15.49 -13.69 -4.76
N GLY A 28 -16.80 -13.73 -4.52
CA GLY A 28 -17.66 -12.55 -4.49
C GLY A 28 -17.28 -11.56 -3.37
N SER A 29 -16.90 -12.08 -2.19
CA SER A 29 -16.44 -11.25 -1.06
C SER A 29 -15.09 -10.57 -1.36
N ARG A 30 -14.16 -11.26 -2.01
CA ARG A 30 -12.87 -10.68 -2.43
C ARG A 30 -13.07 -9.62 -3.52
N SER A 31 -13.93 -9.86 -4.48
CA SER A 31 -14.26 -8.93 -5.56
C SER A 31 -14.91 -7.64 -5.05
N SER A 32 -15.65 -7.69 -3.94
CA SER A 32 -16.32 -6.51 -3.37
C SER A 32 -15.37 -5.52 -2.69
N ILE A 33 -14.17 -5.98 -2.28
CA ILE A 33 -13.15 -5.15 -1.62
C ILE A 33 -12.16 -4.55 -2.64
N GLN A 34 -11.95 -5.25 -3.76
CA GLN A 34 -11.06 -4.77 -4.83
C GLN A 34 -11.57 -3.44 -5.39
N GLY A 35 -10.67 -2.46 -5.49
CA GLY A 35 -11.00 -1.12 -5.97
C GLY A 35 -11.62 -0.18 -4.92
N THR A 36 -11.92 -0.66 -3.69
CA THR A 36 -12.28 0.24 -2.59
C THR A 36 -11.06 1.00 -2.09
N ARG A 37 -11.26 2.24 -1.65
CA ARG A 37 -10.16 3.07 -1.15
C ARG A 37 -9.72 2.61 0.23
N ALA A 38 -8.40 2.53 0.42
CA ALA A 38 -7.81 2.16 1.69
C ALA A 38 -8.01 3.24 2.75
N GLY A 39 -8.43 2.83 3.94
CA GLY A 39 -8.57 3.71 5.10
C GLY A 39 -7.22 4.18 5.66
N LEU A 40 -7.28 5.16 6.59
CA LEU A 40 -6.09 5.72 7.24
C LEU A 40 -5.26 4.65 7.97
N ILE A 41 -5.92 3.76 8.73
CA ILE A 41 -5.23 2.74 9.53
C ILE A 41 -4.37 1.84 8.65
N THR A 42 -4.92 1.34 7.55
CA THR A 42 -4.21 0.48 6.62
C THR A 42 -3.01 1.18 5.99
N ARG A 43 -3.18 2.45 5.60
CA ARG A 43 -2.08 3.27 5.05
C ARG A 43 -1.00 3.56 6.08
N SER A 44 -1.38 3.80 7.34
CA SER A 44 -0.42 4.02 8.42
C SER A 44 0.41 2.78 8.70
N ILE A 45 -0.21 1.60 8.71
CA ILE A 45 0.50 0.32 8.89
C ILE A 45 1.45 0.08 7.70
N ALA A 46 1.02 0.35 6.46
CA ALA A 46 1.89 0.27 5.28
C ALA A 46 3.11 1.18 5.43
N ASN A 47 2.91 2.45 5.79
CA ASN A 47 4.00 3.41 5.97
C ASN A 47 4.95 3.02 7.11
N ILE A 48 4.45 2.45 8.21
CA ILE A 48 5.30 1.93 9.29
C ILE A 48 6.16 0.78 8.79
N ALA A 49 5.60 -0.15 8.02
CA ALA A 49 6.36 -1.23 7.41
C ALA A 49 7.46 -0.70 6.47
N ASP A 50 7.15 0.30 5.66
CA ASP A 50 8.12 0.96 4.77
C ASP A 50 9.21 1.69 5.55
N LEU A 51 8.87 2.34 6.67
CA LEU A 51 9.85 2.98 7.56
C LEU A 51 10.82 1.96 8.15
N VAL A 52 10.33 0.78 8.53
CA VAL A 52 11.20 -0.32 9.00
C VAL A 52 12.16 -0.74 7.89
N VAL A 53 11.68 -0.92 6.66
CA VAL A 53 12.54 -1.27 5.52
C VAL A 53 13.63 -0.23 5.32
N VAL A 54 13.30 1.05 5.30
CA VAL A 54 14.28 2.14 5.12
C VAL A 54 15.27 2.20 6.28
N THR A 55 14.81 2.02 7.52
CA THR A 55 15.69 1.98 8.70
C THR A 55 16.71 0.83 8.60
N LEU A 56 16.27 -0.34 8.17
CA LEU A 56 17.16 -1.47 7.93
C LEU A 56 18.17 -1.20 6.82
N LEU A 57 17.78 -0.50 5.74
CA LEU A 57 18.70 -0.10 4.68
C LEU A 57 19.74 0.90 5.17
N VAL A 58 19.36 1.88 5.98
CA VAL A 58 20.29 2.83 6.62
C VAL A 58 21.27 2.10 7.54
N ALA A 59 20.77 1.19 8.38
CA ALA A 59 21.58 0.39 9.28
C ALA A 59 22.57 -0.52 8.53
N ALA A 60 22.13 -1.15 7.43
CA ALA A 60 22.98 -1.95 6.56
C ALA A 60 24.08 -1.10 5.91
N GLY A 61 23.74 0.09 5.40
CA GLY A 61 24.73 1.02 4.85
C GLY A 61 25.75 1.48 5.88
N TYR A 62 25.29 1.83 7.08
CA TYR A 62 26.18 2.17 8.21
C TYR A 62 27.13 1.01 8.55
N SER A 63 26.58 -0.21 8.67
CA SER A 63 27.37 -1.40 8.97
C SER A 63 28.40 -1.71 7.88
N ALA A 64 28.05 -1.52 6.60
CA ALA A 64 28.94 -1.68 5.48
C ALA A 64 30.12 -0.68 5.54
N VAL A 65 29.85 0.59 5.85
CA VAL A 65 30.90 1.61 6.02
C VAL A 65 31.80 1.26 7.21
N ALA A 66 31.23 0.85 8.34
CA ALA A 66 32.00 0.44 9.51
C ALA A 66 32.89 -0.77 9.22
N ALA A 67 32.34 -1.80 8.57
CA ALA A 67 33.08 -2.98 8.17
C ALA A 67 34.23 -2.64 7.20
N THR A 68 33.97 -1.79 6.20
CA THR A 68 35.03 -1.36 5.26
C THR A 68 36.17 -0.62 5.98
N ARG A 69 35.82 0.31 6.90
CA ARG A 69 36.85 1.00 7.71
C ARG A 69 37.67 0.04 8.57
N PHE A 70 37.01 -0.94 9.19
CA PHE A 70 37.66 -1.95 9.99
C PHE A 70 38.65 -2.79 9.15
N LEU A 71 38.23 -3.24 7.95
CA LEU A 71 39.08 -4.04 7.05
C LEU A 71 40.27 -3.26 6.53
N LEU A 72 40.14 -1.97 6.26
CA LEU A 72 41.21 -1.14 5.73
C LEU A 72 42.23 -0.72 6.82
N SER A 73 41.80 -0.52 8.05
CA SER A 73 42.66 -0.01 9.14
C SER A 73 42.22 -0.56 10.50
N PRO A 74 42.46 -1.86 10.78
CA PRO A 74 41.99 -2.49 12.00
C PRO A 74 42.63 -1.94 13.29
N THR A 75 43.86 -1.49 13.20
CA THR A 75 44.63 -0.97 14.35
C THR A 75 44.19 0.45 14.78
N THR A 76 43.63 1.23 13.87
CA THR A 76 43.16 2.60 14.12
C THR A 76 41.66 2.73 13.97
N PHE A 77 40.93 1.60 14.00
CA PHE A 77 39.50 1.57 13.80
C PHE A 77 38.76 2.37 14.87
N SER A 78 37.87 3.24 14.39
CA SER A 78 36.83 3.88 15.20
C SER A 78 35.50 3.78 14.48
N PHE A 79 34.42 3.59 15.23
CA PHE A 79 33.09 3.56 14.65
C PHE A 79 32.78 4.90 13.95
N PRO A 80 32.17 4.87 12.75
CA PRO A 80 31.66 6.08 12.14
C PRO A 80 30.69 6.78 13.09
N ALA A 81 30.88 8.08 13.32
CA ALA A 81 30.01 8.89 14.16
C ALA A 81 29.32 9.98 13.34
N PRO A 82 28.40 9.63 12.44
CA PRO A 82 27.62 10.64 11.70
C PRO A 82 26.77 11.44 12.65
N SER A 83 26.57 12.71 12.38
CA SER A 83 25.65 13.54 13.19
C SER A 83 24.21 13.03 13.03
N PRO A 84 23.35 13.24 14.07
CA PRO A 84 21.95 12.87 13.98
C PRO A 84 21.22 13.50 12.79
N GLU A 85 21.59 14.75 12.46
CA GLU A 85 21.03 15.47 11.31
C GLU A 85 21.40 14.79 9.98
N THR A 86 22.64 14.33 9.86
CA THR A 86 23.11 13.58 8.67
C THR A 86 22.31 12.30 8.50
N LEU A 87 22.10 11.55 9.59
CA LEU A 87 21.28 10.32 9.55
C LEU A 87 19.83 10.61 9.21
N LEU A 88 19.27 11.68 9.75
CA LEU A 88 17.90 12.09 9.46
C LEU A 88 17.75 12.48 7.99
N ILE A 89 18.61 13.34 7.47
CA ILE A 89 18.57 13.79 6.06
C ILE A 89 18.75 12.60 5.12
N LEU A 90 19.71 11.73 5.39
CA LEU A 90 19.94 10.53 4.61
C LEU A 90 18.73 9.60 4.63
N GLY A 91 18.14 9.40 5.80
CA GLY A 91 16.93 8.56 5.97
C GLY A 91 15.73 9.12 5.20
N LEU A 92 15.47 10.42 5.30
CA LEU A 92 14.38 11.09 4.56
C LEU A 92 14.61 11.02 3.05
N TRP A 93 15.84 11.27 2.60
CA TRP A 93 16.18 11.17 1.19
C TRP A 93 16.00 9.74 0.66
N LEU A 94 16.49 8.75 1.40
CA LEU A 94 16.35 7.34 1.04
C LEU A 94 14.88 6.91 1.02
N LEU A 95 14.08 7.39 1.96
CA LEU A 95 12.62 7.15 2.01
C LEU A 95 11.93 7.74 0.77
N ALA A 96 12.26 8.98 0.39
CA ALA A 96 11.69 9.61 -0.79
C ALA A 96 12.06 8.85 -2.09
N VAL A 97 13.32 8.47 -2.23
CA VAL A 97 13.80 7.69 -3.38
C VAL A 97 13.13 6.32 -3.42
N TYR A 98 13.05 5.64 -2.28
CA TYR A 98 12.38 4.35 -2.15
C TYR A 98 10.92 4.44 -2.60
N PHE A 99 10.16 5.42 -2.10
CA PHE A 99 8.77 5.63 -2.49
C PHE A 99 8.63 5.94 -3.98
N ALA A 100 9.45 6.86 -4.51
CA ALA A 100 9.39 7.24 -5.92
C ALA A 100 9.62 6.05 -6.85
N ILE A 101 10.65 5.25 -6.58
CA ILE A 101 11.00 4.09 -7.40
C ILE A 101 9.95 2.99 -7.28
N THR A 102 9.53 2.64 -6.06
CA THR A 102 8.57 1.54 -5.85
C THR A 102 7.21 1.84 -6.45
N TRP A 103 6.69 3.06 -6.31
CA TRP A 103 5.44 3.44 -6.96
C TRP A 103 5.56 3.53 -8.48
N ALA A 104 6.68 3.99 -9.02
CA ALA A 104 6.86 4.11 -10.47
C ALA A 104 7.05 2.75 -11.16
N VAL A 105 7.83 1.85 -10.56
CA VAL A 105 8.18 0.56 -11.16
C VAL A 105 7.12 -0.50 -10.87
N VAL A 106 6.64 -0.52 -9.64
CA VAL A 106 5.85 -1.63 -9.09
C VAL A 106 4.39 -1.25 -8.88
N GLY A 107 4.10 0.06 -8.75
CA GLY A 107 2.77 0.57 -8.46
C GLY A 107 2.35 0.49 -6.99
N GLY A 108 3.29 0.18 -6.08
CA GLY A 108 3.08 0.12 -4.64
C GLY A 108 4.39 -0.16 -3.90
N THR A 109 4.50 0.28 -2.66
CA THR A 109 5.63 0.01 -1.79
C THR A 109 5.59 -1.42 -1.26
N TYR A 110 6.61 -1.84 -0.52
CA TYR A 110 6.58 -3.13 0.17
C TYR A 110 5.46 -3.17 1.23
N GLY A 111 5.29 -2.08 1.99
CA GLY A 111 4.19 -1.94 2.95
C GLY A 111 2.82 -1.97 2.28
N ASP A 112 2.66 -1.27 1.15
CA ASP A 112 1.43 -1.32 0.35
C ASP A 112 1.09 -2.75 -0.07
N ARG A 113 2.08 -3.51 -0.55
CA ARG A 113 1.91 -4.90 -1.00
C ARG A 113 1.54 -5.87 0.11
N LEU A 114 2.14 -5.71 1.30
CA LEU A 114 1.80 -6.54 2.47
C LEU A 114 0.32 -6.43 2.82
N LEU A 115 -0.29 -5.28 2.55
CA LEU A 115 -1.69 -5.01 2.86
C LEU A 115 -2.62 -5.08 1.62
N GLY A 116 -2.10 -5.56 0.49
CA GLY A 116 -2.86 -5.67 -0.76
C GLY A 116 -3.28 -4.32 -1.33
N LEU A 117 -2.45 -3.27 -1.14
CA LEU A 117 -2.71 -1.93 -1.63
C LEU A 117 -2.00 -1.66 -2.96
N ARG A 118 -2.63 -0.84 -3.79
CA ARG A 118 -2.05 -0.30 -5.03
C ARG A 118 -2.30 1.19 -5.13
N VAL A 119 -1.29 1.92 -5.62
CA VAL A 119 -1.40 3.34 -5.92
C VAL A 119 -1.73 3.50 -7.39
N THR A 120 -2.88 4.12 -7.66
CA THR A 120 -3.38 4.34 -9.02
C THR A 120 -3.77 5.81 -9.24
N ASP A 121 -3.87 6.21 -10.48
CA ASP A 121 -4.53 7.46 -10.87
C ASP A 121 -6.04 7.34 -10.66
N ASP A 122 -6.77 8.45 -10.64
CA ASP A 122 -8.25 8.49 -10.56
C ASP A 122 -8.93 7.68 -11.67
N ARG A 123 -8.20 7.34 -12.73
CA ARG A 123 -8.66 6.49 -13.83
C ARG A 123 -8.27 5.01 -13.69
N GLY A 124 -7.65 4.62 -12.57
CA GLY A 124 -7.17 3.26 -12.33
C GLY A 124 -5.86 2.91 -13.06
N ALA A 125 -5.25 3.87 -13.77
CA ALA A 125 -3.98 3.67 -14.47
C ALA A 125 -2.78 3.80 -13.54
N ARG A 126 -1.61 3.26 -13.98
CA ARG A 126 -0.34 3.44 -13.26
C ARG A 126 0.09 4.90 -13.27
N LEU A 127 0.69 5.36 -12.19
CA LEU A 127 1.23 6.70 -12.09
C LEU A 127 2.48 6.86 -12.97
N GLY A 128 2.59 8.03 -13.62
CA GLY A 128 3.83 8.44 -14.28
C GLY A 128 4.93 8.81 -13.27
N TRP A 129 6.20 8.70 -13.67
CA TRP A 129 7.38 8.96 -12.83
C TRP A 129 7.34 10.31 -12.11
N ALA A 130 6.95 11.39 -12.79
CA ALA A 130 6.87 12.72 -12.20
C ALA A 130 5.85 12.79 -11.05
N ARG A 131 4.70 12.14 -11.20
CA ARG A 131 3.67 12.09 -10.14
C ARG A 131 4.12 11.22 -8.98
N CYS A 132 4.83 10.11 -9.24
CA CYS A 132 5.41 9.28 -8.19
C CYS A 132 6.45 10.05 -7.37
N ALA A 133 7.35 10.79 -8.03
CA ALA A 133 8.35 11.61 -7.38
C ALA A 133 7.72 12.74 -6.55
N ALA A 134 6.75 13.48 -7.11
CA ALA A 134 6.04 14.52 -6.39
C ALA A 134 5.29 13.97 -5.17
N ARG A 135 4.64 12.80 -5.31
CA ARG A 135 3.96 12.11 -4.21
C ARG A 135 4.95 11.69 -3.13
N ALA A 136 6.08 11.08 -3.51
CA ALA A 136 7.12 10.66 -2.58
C ALA A 136 7.66 11.84 -1.76
N PHE A 137 7.93 12.94 -2.42
CA PHE A 137 8.38 14.18 -1.79
C PHE A 137 7.35 14.72 -0.79
N LEU A 138 6.08 14.82 -1.20
CA LEU A 138 5.01 15.29 -0.32
C LEU A 138 4.79 14.36 0.88
N CYS A 139 4.80 13.04 0.68
CA CYS A 139 4.65 12.08 1.77
C CYS A 139 5.82 12.11 2.76
N THR A 140 7.04 12.40 2.28
CA THR A 140 8.24 12.46 3.13
C THR A 140 8.30 13.76 3.94
N ILE A 141 7.98 14.91 3.32
CA ILE A 141 8.07 16.23 3.98
C ILE A 141 6.80 16.53 4.79
N PHE A 142 5.65 16.06 4.32
CA PHE A 142 4.36 16.38 4.94
C PHE A 142 3.56 15.14 5.32
N PRO A 143 4.08 14.29 6.24
CA PRO A 143 3.38 13.07 6.68
C PRO A 143 2.02 13.37 7.34
N VAL A 144 1.86 14.58 7.90
CA VAL A 144 0.60 15.07 8.51
C VAL A 144 -0.55 15.11 7.49
N GLY A 145 -0.25 15.25 6.20
CA GLY A 145 -1.26 15.20 5.14
C GLY A 145 -2.03 13.86 5.07
N LEU A 146 -1.47 12.78 5.62
CA LEU A 146 -2.18 11.51 5.80
C LEU A 146 -3.32 11.61 6.82
N VAL A 147 -3.19 12.47 7.83
CA VAL A 147 -4.24 12.69 8.86
C VAL A 147 -5.51 13.27 8.25
N TRP A 148 -5.40 13.98 7.11
CA TRP A 148 -6.54 14.48 6.36
C TRP A 148 -7.51 13.38 5.90
N VAL A 149 -7.04 12.14 5.79
CA VAL A 149 -7.90 10.98 5.48
C VAL A 149 -8.99 10.79 6.53
N LEU A 150 -8.76 11.18 7.80
CA LEU A 150 -9.76 11.11 8.87
C LEU A 150 -10.92 12.09 8.65
N VAL A 151 -10.65 13.24 8.06
CA VAL A 151 -11.64 14.31 7.84
C VAL A 151 -12.30 14.16 6.47
N SER A 152 -11.63 13.50 5.54
CA SER A 152 -12.13 13.30 4.17
C SER A 152 -13.17 12.18 4.13
N GLN A 153 -14.39 12.50 3.74
CA GLN A 153 -15.46 11.52 3.52
C GLN A 153 -15.13 10.49 2.43
N GLU A 154 -14.14 10.82 1.58
CA GLU A 154 -13.70 9.96 0.46
C GLU A 154 -12.45 9.14 0.79
N ASN A 155 -11.95 9.15 2.03
CA ASN A 155 -10.69 8.51 2.44
C ASN A 155 -9.48 8.93 1.57
N ARG A 156 -9.40 10.21 1.20
CA ARG A 156 -8.30 10.79 0.44
C ARG A 156 -7.34 11.56 1.35
N SER A 157 -6.04 11.36 1.18
CA SER A 157 -5.03 12.23 1.78
C SER A 157 -4.90 13.55 1.00
N VAL A 158 -4.31 14.58 1.62
CA VAL A 158 -4.02 15.85 0.92
C VAL A 158 -3.18 15.60 -0.32
N GLN A 159 -2.20 14.71 -0.23
CA GLN A 159 -1.34 14.32 -1.35
C GLN A 159 -2.15 13.65 -2.48
N ASP A 160 -3.12 12.81 -2.12
CA ASP A 160 -3.99 12.14 -3.09
C ASP A 160 -4.85 13.13 -3.86
N VAL A 161 -5.41 14.12 -3.16
CA VAL A 161 -6.23 15.18 -3.76
C VAL A 161 -5.40 16.06 -4.69
N LEU A 162 -4.20 16.49 -4.24
CA LEU A 162 -3.34 17.39 -4.98
C LEU A 162 -2.80 16.74 -6.28
N LEU A 163 -2.48 15.46 -6.23
CA LEU A 163 -1.88 14.73 -7.36
C LEU A 163 -2.90 13.91 -8.16
N ARG A 164 -4.18 13.96 -7.80
CA ARG A 164 -5.26 13.16 -8.41
C ARG A 164 -4.91 11.67 -8.43
N THR A 165 -4.53 11.14 -7.27
CA THR A 165 -4.17 9.74 -7.08
C THR A 165 -5.09 9.11 -6.05
N SER A 166 -5.15 7.78 -6.04
CA SER A 166 -5.88 7.03 -5.02
C SER A 166 -5.13 5.77 -4.62
N VAL A 167 -5.27 5.38 -3.35
CA VAL A 167 -4.77 4.10 -2.83
C VAL A 167 -5.97 3.18 -2.67
N VAL A 168 -5.96 2.08 -3.41
CA VAL A 168 -7.06 1.12 -3.48
C VAL A 168 -6.56 -0.29 -3.16
N TYR A 169 -7.47 -1.15 -2.73
CA TYR A 169 -7.18 -2.58 -2.62
C TYR A 169 -7.09 -3.18 -4.02
N GLY A 170 -5.97 -3.93 -4.26
CA GLY A 170 -5.66 -4.55 -5.55
C GLY A 170 -5.88 -6.05 -5.61
#